data_5dd307aec5ab745068ef9f3cd095a662
#
_entry.id   5dd307aec5ab745068ef9f3cd095a662
#
_cell.length_a   1.000
_cell.length_b   1.000
_cell.length_c   1.000
_cell.angle_alpha   90.00
_cell.angle_beta   90.00
_cell.angle_gamma   90.00
#
_symmetry.space_group_name_H-M   'P 1'
#
loop_
_entity.id
_entity.type
_entity.pdbx_description
1 polymer ?
#
loop_
_entity_poly.entity_id
_entity_poly.type
_entity_poly.pdbx_seq_one_letter_code
_entity_poly.pdbx_strand_id
1 'polypeptide(L)'
;MENKIYIVEMDESGKLYAFSSEVKAKKFMLKSYLKNDITNAKYCAADNTNVDNVVDIIKTDIENILKYGYLEEAMYMSVAELDKEVKDDE
;
A
#
# COMPACT_ATOMS: atom_id res chain seq x y z
N MET A 1 -1.32 6.20 25.45
CA MET A 1 -0.66 6.42 24.19
C MET A 1 -0.40 5.12 23.48
N GLU A 2 -0.67 5.08 22.21
CA GLU A 2 -0.48 3.87 21.46
C GLU A 2 0.86 3.88 20.74
N ASN A 3 1.55 2.77 20.85
CA ASN A 3 2.83 2.62 20.17
C ASN A 3 2.65 1.71 18.97
N LYS A 4 1.96 2.21 17.98
CA LYS A 4 1.71 1.46 16.77
C LYS A 4 2.69 1.82 15.68
N ILE A 5 3.09 0.82 14.95
CA ILE A 5 3.93 1.00 13.78
C ILE A 5 3.16 0.46 12.59
N TYR A 6 3.15 1.24 11.53
CA TYR A 6 2.47 0.87 10.30
C TYR A 6 3.51 0.45 9.29
N ILE A 7 3.46 -0.81 8.90
CA ILE A 7 4.47 -1.42 8.06
C ILE A 7 3.92 -1.62 6.66
N VAL A 8 4.63 -1.09 5.67
CA VAL A 8 4.28 -1.29 4.28
C VAL A 8 5.25 -2.31 3.71
N GLU A 9 4.70 -3.38 3.18
CA GLU A 9 5.49 -4.42 2.54
C GLU A 9 5.33 -4.30 1.03
N MET A 10 6.47 -4.24 0.34
CA MET A 10 6.49 -4.19 -1.11
C MET A 10 6.57 -5.62 -1.62
N ASP A 11 5.56 -6.03 -2.34
CA ASP A 11 5.44 -7.43 -2.74
C ASP A 11 6.59 -7.92 -3.58
N GLU A 12 6.97 -7.13 -4.57
CA GLU A 12 7.96 -7.58 -5.52
C GLU A 12 9.35 -7.71 -4.91
N SER A 13 9.76 -6.73 -4.13
CA SER A 13 11.11 -6.72 -3.58
C SER A 13 11.19 -7.34 -2.19
N GLY A 14 10.05 -7.48 -1.54
CA GLY A 14 10.02 -7.96 -0.16
C GLY A 14 10.50 -6.93 0.84
N LYS A 15 10.72 -5.70 0.41
CA LYS A 15 11.19 -4.66 1.32
C LYS A 15 10.09 -4.20 2.25
N LEU A 16 10.49 -3.88 3.47
CA LEU A 16 9.57 -3.41 4.50
C LEU A 16 9.92 -1.97 4.87
N TYR A 17 8.90 -1.17 5.02
CA TYR A 17 9.04 0.23 5.44
C TYR A 17 8.14 0.47 6.63
N ALA A 18 8.65 1.13 7.65
CA ALA A 18 7.92 1.37 8.89
C ALA A 18 7.61 2.84 9.05
N PHE A 19 6.40 3.11 9.51
CA PHE A 19 5.94 4.49 9.69
C PHE A 19 5.25 4.63 11.03
N SER A 20 5.32 5.84 11.58
CA SER A 20 4.75 6.11 12.88
C SER A 20 3.25 6.38 12.83
N SER A 21 2.67 6.55 11.65
CA SER A 21 1.24 6.80 11.54
C SER A 21 0.69 6.19 10.26
N GLU A 22 -0.61 5.90 10.31
CA GLU A 22 -1.30 5.34 9.17
C GLU A 22 -1.25 6.29 7.97
N VAL A 23 -1.39 7.59 8.24
CA VAL A 23 -1.36 8.58 7.18
C VAL A 23 -0.03 8.57 6.46
N LYS A 24 1.07 8.50 7.21
CA LYS A 24 2.39 8.47 6.60
C LYS A 24 2.59 7.22 5.77
N ALA A 25 2.13 6.08 6.27
CA ALA A 25 2.25 4.83 5.55
C ALA A 25 1.47 4.88 4.24
N LYS A 26 0.24 5.37 4.30
CA LYS A 26 -0.59 5.43 3.09
C LYS A 26 -0.08 6.46 2.10
N LYS A 27 0.49 7.56 2.59
CA LYS A 27 1.13 8.52 1.70
C LYS A 27 2.29 7.88 0.94
N PHE A 28 3.07 7.08 1.65
CA PHE A 28 4.17 6.38 1.01
C PHE A 28 3.65 5.42 -0.06
N MET A 29 2.58 4.68 0.26
CA MET A 29 1.98 3.77 -0.69
C MET A 29 1.48 4.50 -1.94
N LEU A 30 0.81 5.64 -1.74
CA LEU A 30 0.34 6.43 -2.86
C LEU A 30 1.49 6.94 -3.72
N LYS A 31 2.55 7.42 -3.10
CA LYS A 31 3.70 7.88 -3.84
C LYS A 31 4.33 6.75 -4.65
N SER A 32 4.44 5.58 -4.05
CA SER A 32 4.98 4.41 -4.75
C SER A 32 4.09 4.03 -5.90
N TYR A 33 2.78 4.06 -5.70
CA TYR A 33 1.84 3.73 -6.76
C TYR A 33 1.98 4.69 -7.93
N LEU A 34 1.99 6.00 -7.64
CA LEU A 34 2.08 7.00 -8.69
C LEU A 34 3.42 6.96 -9.41
N LYS A 35 4.45 6.53 -8.72
CA LYS A 35 5.79 6.48 -9.33
C LYS A 35 6.01 5.21 -10.14
N ASN A 36 5.54 4.08 -9.64
CA ASN A 36 5.87 2.79 -10.23
C ASN A 36 4.66 2.02 -10.75
N ASP A 37 3.65 1.88 -9.92
CA ASP A 37 2.58 0.93 -10.20
C ASP A 37 1.51 1.46 -11.14
N ILE A 38 1.39 2.76 -11.25
CA ILE A 38 0.42 3.35 -12.17
C ILE A 38 0.73 2.95 -13.61
N THR A 39 2.00 2.69 -13.90
CA THR A 39 2.39 2.24 -15.23
C THR A 39 1.75 0.88 -15.54
N ASN A 40 1.67 0.01 -14.55
CA ASN A 40 1.04 -1.29 -14.76
C ASN A 40 -0.44 -1.14 -15.06
N ALA A 41 -1.11 -0.21 -14.39
CA ALA A 41 -2.51 0.04 -14.66
C ALA A 41 -2.70 0.49 -16.11
N LYS A 42 -1.80 1.33 -16.59
CA LYS A 42 -1.86 1.78 -17.96
C LYS A 42 -1.67 0.63 -18.94
N TYR A 43 -0.74 -0.26 -18.64
CA TYR A 43 -0.50 -1.41 -19.51
C TYR A 43 -1.70 -2.35 -19.52
N CYS A 44 -2.28 -2.60 -18.36
CA CYS A 44 -3.43 -3.48 -18.28
C CYS A 44 -4.60 -2.94 -19.07
N ALA A 45 -4.75 -1.62 -19.10
CA ALA A 45 -5.85 -1.00 -19.82
C ALA A 45 -5.56 -0.81 -21.29
N ALA A 46 -4.30 -0.88 -21.70
CA ALA A 46 -3.90 -0.61 -23.08
C ALA A 46 -4.57 -1.55 -24.06
N ASP A 47 -4.81 -2.78 -23.64
CA ASP A 47 -5.42 -3.77 -24.51
C ASP A 47 -6.85 -3.42 -24.88
N ASN A 48 -7.50 -2.61 -24.07
CA ASN A 48 -8.89 -2.22 -24.30
C ASN A 48 -9.02 -0.90 -25.04
N THR A 49 -7.97 -0.15 -25.12
CA THR A 49 -7.93 1.15 -25.77
C THR A 49 -9.01 2.11 -25.28
N ASN A 50 -9.54 1.85 -24.08
CA ASN A 50 -10.60 2.67 -23.52
C ASN A 50 -10.05 3.48 -22.35
N VAL A 51 -10.02 4.80 -22.53
CA VAL A 51 -9.49 5.71 -21.51
C VAL A 51 -10.24 5.58 -20.21
N ASP A 52 -11.55 5.35 -20.28
CA ASP A 52 -12.35 5.22 -19.06
C ASP A 52 -11.92 4.04 -18.21
N ASN A 53 -11.50 2.95 -18.86
CA ASN A 53 -11.00 1.80 -18.12
C ASN A 53 -9.75 2.14 -17.33
N VAL A 54 -8.86 2.93 -17.91
CA VAL A 54 -7.65 3.36 -17.22
C VAL A 54 -8.01 4.16 -15.98
N VAL A 55 -8.93 5.11 -16.15
CA VAL A 55 -9.36 5.96 -15.05
C VAL A 55 -9.98 5.12 -13.94
N ASP A 56 -10.83 4.17 -14.30
CA ASP A 56 -11.48 3.31 -13.31
C ASP A 56 -10.48 2.47 -12.54
N ILE A 57 -9.50 1.91 -13.23
CA ILE A 57 -8.48 1.11 -12.57
C ILE A 57 -7.69 1.97 -11.59
N ILE A 58 -7.30 3.15 -12.00
CA ILE A 58 -6.54 4.04 -11.14
C ILE A 58 -7.35 4.46 -9.92
N LYS A 59 -8.61 4.78 -10.12
CA LYS A 59 -9.50 5.15 -9.01
C LYS A 59 -9.62 4.01 -8.02
N THR A 60 -9.83 2.81 -8.52
CA THR A 60 -9.98 1.64 -7.66
C THR A 60 -8.70 1.39 -6.87
N ASP A 61 -7.55 1.50 -7.53
CA ASP A 61 -6.28 1.28 -6.86
C ASP A 61 -6.07 2.29 -5.74
N ILE A 62 -6.35 3.56 -6.03
CA ILE A 62 -6.19 4.61 -5.02
C ILE A 62 -7.15 4.38 -3.85
N GLU A 63 -8.38 4.00 -4.14
CA GLU A 63 -9.35 3.71 -3.09
C GLU A 63 -8.88 2.56 -2.20
N ASN A 64 -8.36 1.52 -2.81
CA ASN A 64 -7.88 0.37 -2.05
C ASN A 64 -6.74 0.76 -1.12
N ILE A 65 -5.84 1.61 -1.60
CA ILE A 65 -4.74 2.09 -0.77
C ILE A 65 -5.27 2.91 0.39
N LEU A 66 -6.17 3.84 0.11
CA LEU A 66 -6.66 4.76 1.14
C LEU A 66 -7.58 4.09 2.14
N LYS A 67 -8.44 3.20 1.68
CA LYS A 67 -9.39 2.54 2.57
C LYS A 67 -8.79 1.35 3.28
N TYR A 68 -8.06 0.53 2.56
CA TYR A 68 -7.63 -0.76 3.08
C TYR A 68 -6.14 -0.88 3.28
N GLY A 69 -5.35 0.08 2.79
CA GLY A 69 -3.90 -0.03 2.87
C GLY A 69 -3.39 -1.22 2.09
N TYR A 70 -3.91 -1.40 0.90
CA TYR A 70 -3.66 -2.61 0.17
C TYR A 70 -3.74 -2.35 -1.33
N LEU A 71 -2.78 -2.88 -2.06
CA LEU A 71 -2.81 -2.86 -3.51
C LEU A 71 -2.35 -4.23 -3.97
N GLU A 72 -3.26 -4.97 -4.59
CA GLU A 72 -3.04 -6.36 -4.94
C GLU A 72 -1.77 -6.56 -5.76
N GLU A 73 -0.94 -7.51 -5.34
CA GLU A 73 0.30 -7.86 -6.01
C GLU A 73 1.32 -6.74 -6.06
N ALA A 74 1.16 -5.72 -5.25
CA ALA A 74 2.10 -4.61 -5.23
C ALA A 74 2.58 -4.27 -3.83
N MET A 75 1.67 -3.99 -2.93
CA MET A 75 2.05 -3.59 -1.58
C MET A 75 0.87 -3.72 -0.64
N TYR A 76 1.19 -3.84 0.63
CA TYR A 76 0.13 -3.85 1.64
C TYR A 76 0.68 -3.37 2.98
N MET A 77 -0.22 -2.78 3.75
CA MET A 77 0.10 -2.22 5.04
C MET A 77 -0.40 -3.15 6.14
N SER A 78 0.41 -3.32 7.14
CA SER A 78 0.00 -4.03 8.35
C SER A 78 0.33 -3.16 9.54
N VAL A 79 -0.26 -3.50 10.67
CA VAL A 79 -0.08 -2.73 11.89
C VAL A 79 0.51 -3.63 12.96
N ALA A 80 1.57 -3.14 13.60
CA ALA A 80 2.18 -3.84 14.71
C ALA A 80 2.25 -2.90 15.88
N GLU A 81 2.27 -3.46 17.08
CA GLU A 81 2.41 -2.65 18.28
C GLU A 81 3.84 -2.72 18.76
N LEU A 82 4.42 -1.52 18.85
CA LEU A 82 5.79 -1.42 19.34
C LEU A 82 5.78 -1.60 20.85
N ASP A 83 6.76 -2.34 21.32
CA ASP A 83 6.91 -2.54 22.77
C ASP A 83 5.70 -3.20 23.39
N LYS A 84 4.95 -3.91 22.57
CA LYS A 84 3.92 -4.72 23.16
C LYS A 84 4.58 -5.72 24.07
N GLU A 85 4.07 -5.83 25.25
CA GLU A 85 4.65 -6.68 26.24
C GLU A 85 4.77 -8.11 25.73
N VAL A 86 5.98 -8.61 25.73
CA VAL A 86 6.23 -9.96 25.28
C VAL A 86 6.11 -10.86 26.48
N LYS A 87 5.04 -11.48 26.57
CA LYS A 87 4.87 -12.34 27.68
C LYS A 87 5.47 -13.63 27.46
N ASP A 88 5.95 -13.79 27.02
CA ASP A 88 6.47 -14.72 26.85
C ASP A 88 7.34 -15.24 27.28
N ASP A 89 7.50 -14.87 27.41
CA ASP A 89 8.20 -15.01 27.67
C ASP A 89 8.14 -15.45 28.41
N GLU A 90 7.66 -15.52 28.40
CA GLU A 90 7.61 -15.84 28.95
C GLU A 90 7.66 -16.58 28.91
#